data_da357f59cf6dacccd50f7dd295623fe4
#
_entry.id   da357f59cf6dacccd50f7dd295623fe4
#
_cell.length_a   1.000
_cell.length_b   1.000
_cell.length_c   1.000
_cell.angle_alpha   90.00
_cell.angle_beta   90.00
_cell.angle_gamma   90.00
#
_symmetry.space_group_name_H-M   'P 1'
#
loop_
_entity.id
_entity.type
_entity.pdbx_description
1 polymer ?
#
loop_
_entity_poly.entity_id
_entity_poly.type
_entity_poly.pdbx_seq_one_letter_code
_entity_poly.pdbx_strand_id
1 'polypeptide(L)'
;SISPADVLAILVGQTGLDAGIEYSDRQETVLKAIRIPRVLATALVGAAWAAAGVAMQGLYRTPLADPALVGIGGGAALGATLGTAGAVALGVTANYGGTLLAVGVAFVAALVAAAVVYRVAASSGRVVVATMLLAGIALSAFFGAVTALVVAAGRTPELGTVQFWTLGSFAGIVGRDVVVAALVVIPAVAILARLGPRLDALALGETEAGHLGVDVPWLSRAVSVLFALLTAVAVATAGVIAFVALMVPSLIRVWIGQSHRDVVMGAALLGATLLVVVDVLARSLFSPVELSIGVITTILGAPFFLWLLLRDRGLLAR
;
A
#
# COMPACT_ATOMS: atom_id res chain seq x y z
N SER A 1 -16.18 -15.56 21.30
CA SER A 1 -16.42 -15.38 19.85
C SER A 1 -17.64 -14.49 19.68
N ILE A 2 -17.65 -13.60 18.68
CA ILE A 2 -18.82 -12.81 18.32
C ILE A 2 -19.46 -13.52 17.13
N SER A 3 -20.74 -13.90 17.26
CA SER A 3 -21.45 -14.57 16.17
C SER A 3 -21.83 -13.59 15.05
N PRO A 4 -22.10 -14.05 13.81
CA PRO A 4 -22.62 -13.19 12.76
C PRO A 4 -23.93 -12.47 13.13
N ALA A 5 -24.77 -13.13 13.95
CA ALA A 5 -26.02 -12.56 14.45
C ALA A 5 -25.75 -11.39 15.42
N ASP A 6 -24.77 -11.54 16.34
CA ASP A 6 -24.36 -10.46 17.25
C ASP A 6 -23.83 -9.25 16.46
N VAL A 7 -23.04 -9.48 15.40
CA VAL A 7 -22.51 -8.41 14.53
C VAL A 7 -23.67 -7.62 13.89
N LEU A 8 -24.66 -8.33 13.33
CA LEU A 8 -25.84 -7.70 12.74
C LEU A 8 -26.64 -6.93 13.78
N ALA A 9 -26.87 -7.50 14.97
CA ALA A 9 -27.60 -6.84 16.06
C ALA A 9 -26.92 -5.55 16.51
N ILE A 10 -25.58 -5.57 16.70
CA ILE A 10 -24.82 -4.38 17.10
C ILE A 10 -24.87 -3.31 16.02
N LEU A 11 -24.80 -3.68 14.73
CA LEU A 11 -24.87 -2.73 13.61
C LEU A 11 -26.28 -2.12 13.44
N VAL A 12 -27.32 -2.95 13.58
CA VAL A 12 -28.72 -2.50 13.51
C VAL A 12 -29.08 -1.67 14.73
N GLY A 13 -28.61 -2.02 15.93
CA GLY A 13 -28.83 -1.22 17.14
C GLY A 13 -28.35 0.23 17.03
N GLN A 14 -27.33 0.50 16.18
CA GLN A 14 -26.87 1.88 15.91
C GLN A 14 -27.87 2.71 15.11
N THR A 15 -28.77 2.11 14.37
CA THR A 15 -29.83 2.81 13.63
C THR A 15 -31.07 3.10 14.48
N GLY A 16 -31.03 2.74 15.79
CA GLY A 16 -32.15 2.87 16.71
C GLY A 16 -33.21 1.76 16.58
N LEU A 17 -32.94 0.74 15.77
CA LEU A 17 -33.82 -0.42 15.63
C LEU A 17 -33.31 -1.53 16.57
N ASP A 18 -34.21 -2.09 17.37
CA ASP A 18 -33.91 -3.23 18.23
C ASP A 18 -33.98 -4.51 17.39
N ALA A 19 -32.85 -5.23 17.30
CA ALA A 19 -32.77 -6.49 16.58
C ALA A 19 -33.26 -7.68 17.44
N GLY A 20 -33.66 -7.45 18.70
CA GLY A 20 -34.14 -8.49 19.62
C GLY A 20 -33.07 -9.53 20.02
N ILE A 21 -31.80 -9.24 19.80
CA ILE A 21 -30.66 -10.11 20.15
C ILE A 21 -29.83 -9.41 21.23
N GLU A 22 -29.74 -10.02 22.39
CA GLU A 22 -28.91 -9.54 23.49
C GLU A 22 -27.42 -9.73 23.17
N TYR A 23 -26.62 -8.67 23.27
CA TYR A 23 -25.17 -8.71 23.16
C TYR A 23 -24.53 -7.99 24.34
N SER A 24 -23.31 -8.41 24.71
CA SER A 24 -22.60 -7.80 25.81
C SER A 24 -21.88 -6.51 25.39
N ASP A 25 -21.74 -5.53 26.29
CA ASP A 25 -20.97 -4.29 26.10
C ASP A 25 -19.54 -4.60 25.63
N ARG A 26 -18.99 -5.72 26.08
CA ARG A 26 -17.66 -6.18 25.66
C ARG A 26 -17.63 -6.59 24.18
N GLN A 27 -18.68 -7.26 23.67
CA GLN A 27 -18.78 -7.65 22.26
C GLN A 27 -18.91 -6.41 21.39
N GLU A 28 -19.71 -5.44 21.81
CA GLU A 28 -19.87 -4.16 21.13
C GLU A 28 -18.57 -3.39 21.07
N THR A 29 -17.85 -3.26 22.20
CA THR A 29 -16.56 -2.58 22.26
C THR A 29 -15.51 -3.24 21.37
N VAL A 30 -15.40 -4.57 21.40
CA VAL A 30 -14.46 -5.31 20.54
C VAL A 30 -14.81 -5.12 19.05
N LEU A 31 -16.08 -5.12 18.70
CA LEU A 31 -16.50 -4.93 17.30
C LEU A 31 -16.16 -3.52 16.82
N LYS A 32 -16.56 -2.50 17.60
CA LYS A 32 -16.44 -1.08 17.20
C LYS A 32 -14.99 -0.57 17.29
N ALA A 33 -14.27 -0.90 18.35
CA ALA A 33 -12.93 -0.34 18.61
C ALA A 33 -11.80 -1.14 17.95
N ILE A 34 -11.99 -2.43 17.64
CA ILE A 34 -10.93 -3.30 17.14
C ILE A 34 -11.26 -3.85 15.76
N ARG A 35 -12.41 -4.55 15.59
CA ARG A 35 -12.67 -5.31 14.36
C ARG A 35 -13.02 -4.44 13.18
N ILE A 36 -13.93 -3.48 13.34
CA ILE A 36 -14.35 -2.58 12.26
C ILE A 36 -13.17 -1.73 11.77
N PRO A 37 -12.41 -1.03 12.64
CA PRO A 37 -11.25 -0.27 12.20
C PRO A 37 -10.22 -1.14 11.46
N ARG A 38 -9.94 -2.35 11.95
CA ARG A 38 -9.00 -3.27 11.31
C ARG A 38 -9.43 -3.66 9.90
N VAL A 39 -10.68 -4.07 9.70
CA VAL A 39 -11.21 -4.46 8.38
C VAL A 39 -11.18 -3.29 7.40
N LEU A 40 -11.62 -2.11 7.85
CA LEU A 40 -11.60 -0.91 7.01
C LEU A 40 -10.19 -0.47 6.62
N ALA A 41 -9.25 -0.47 7.58
CA ALA A 41 -7.85 -0.17 7.31
C ALA A 41 -7.24 -1.18 6.34
N THR A 42 -7.51 -2.48 6.54
CA THR A 42 -7.02 -3.54 5.65
C THR A 42 -7.52 -3.34 4.22
N ALA A 43 -8.80 -3.01 4.05
CA ALA A 43 -9.38 -2.71 2.74
C ALA A 43 -8.73 -1.46 2.09
N LEU A 44 -8.57 -0.37 2.85
CA LEU A 44 -7.96 0.86 2.36
C LEU A 44 -6.48 0.66 1.99
N VAL A 45 -5.72 -0.06 2.81
CA VAL A 45 -4.31 -0.37 2.52
C VAL A 45 -4.18 -1.25 1.29
N GLY A 46 -5.06 -2.25 1.13
CA GLY A 46 -5.10 -3.09 -0.06
C GLY A 46 -5.40 -2.31 -1.33
N ALA A 47 -6.38 -1.41 -1.26
CA ALA A 47 -6.70 -0.48 -2.36
C ALA A 47 -5.52 0.43 -2.69
N ALA A 48 -4.84 0.97 -1.67
CA ALA A 48 -3.70 1.86 -1.83
C ALA A 48 -2.51 1.16 -2.50
N TRP A 49 -2.11 -0.04 -2.03
CA TRP A 49 -1.02 -0.80 -2.64
C TRP A 49 -1.32 -1.17 -4.09
N ALA A 50 -2.53 -1.67 -4.38
CA ALA A 50 -2.91 -2.06 -5.73
C ALA A 50 -2.95 -0.85 -6.68
N ALA A 51 -3.54 0.27 -6.26
CA ALA A 51 -3.59 1.50 -7.06
C ALA A 51 -2.19 2.11 -7.27
N ALA A 52 -1.32 2.10 -6.24
CA ALA A 52 0.07 2.53 -6.38
C ALA A 52 0.83 1.68 -7.39
N GLY A 53 0.57 0.35 -7.42
CA GLY A 53 1.09 -0.56 -8.43
C GLY A 53 0.66 -0.18 -9.85
N VAL A 54 -0.64 0.07 -10.07
CA VAL A 54 -1.15 0.52 -11.40
C VAL A 54 -0.48 1.81 -11.82
N ALA A 55 -0.39 2.78 -10.92
CA ALA A 55 0.25 4.08 -11.18
C ALA A 55 1.71 3.92 -11.63
N MET A 56 2.46 3.13 -10.88
CA MET A 56 3.88 2.91 -11.12
C MET A 56 4.12 2.10 -12.40
N GLN A 57 3.33 1.04 -12.63
CA GLN A 57 3.40 0.24 -13.85
C GLN A 57 3.04 1.06 -15.10
N GLY A 58 2.03 1.94 -15.01
CA GLY A 58 1.65 2.84 -16.11
C GLY A 58 2.73 3.88 -16.39
N LEU A 59 3.30 4.49 -15.35
CA LEU A 59 4.34 5.52 -15.49
C LEU A 59 5.65 4.96 -16.08
N TYR A 60 6.11 3.80 -15.55
CA TYR A 60 7.37 3.19 -16.00
C TYR A 60 7.18 2.22 -17.17
N ARG A 61 5.94 2.03 -17.64
CA ARG A 61 5.59 1.18 -18.78
C ARG A 61 6.13 -0.25 -18.64
N THR A 62 6.12 -0.77 -17.41
CA THR A 62 6.58 -2.12 -17.11
C THR A 62 5.65 -2.80 -16.10
N PRO A 63 5.21 -4.04 -16.34
CA PRO A 63 4.38 -4.78 -15.39
C PRO A 63 5.15 -5.19 -14.12
N LEU A 64 6.48 -5.07 -14.12
CA LEU A 64 7.34 -5.46 -12.99
C LEU A 64 7.54 -4.35 -11.97
N ALA A 65 6.99 -3.14 -12.20
CA ALA A 65 7.12 -2.04 -11.27
C ALA A 65 6.21 -2.27 -10.05
N ASP A 66 6.85 -2.38 -8.87
CA ASP A 66 6.20 -2.54 -7.57
C ASP A 66 6.90 -1.63 -6.56
N PRO A 67 6.18 -0.74 -5.84
CA PRO A 67 6.79 0.18 -4.89
C PRO A 67 7.58 -0.51 -3.76
N ALA A 68 7.19 -1.73 -3.37
CA ALA A 68 7.92 -2.50 -2.37
C ALA A 68 9.25 -3.04 -2.92
N LEU A 69 9.22 -3.60 -4.15
CA LEU A 69 10.42 -4.19 -4.78
C LEU A 69 11.42 -3.13 -5.24
N VAL A 70 10.93 -1.95 -5.62
CA VAL A 70 11.76 -0.84 -6.13
C VAL A 70 12.28 0.07 -5.01
N GLY A 71 12.12 -0.32 -3.74
CA GLY A 71 12.70 0.38 -2.59
C GLY A 71 11.90 1.58 -2.07
N ILE A 72 10.83 1.98 -2.75
CA ILE A 72 9.99 3.11 -2.33
C ILE A 72 9.27 2.77 -1.03
N GLY A 73 8.77 1.52 -0.90
CA GLY A 73 8.18 1.03 0.33
C GLY A 73 9.15 1.05 1.51
N GLY A 74 10.42 0.68 1.29
CA GLY A 74 11.48 0.77 2.31
C GLY A 74 11.74 2.21 2.75
N GLY A 75 11.78 3.15 1.79
CA GLY A 75 11.88 4.58 2.09
C GLY A 75 10.69 5.09 2.91
N ALA A 76 9.47 4.69 2.54
CA ALA A 76 8.27 5.00 3.29
C ALA A 76 8.30 4.42 4.72
N ALA A 77 8.80 3.20 4.89
CA ALA A 77 8.94 2.56 6.21
C ALA A 77 9.92 3.31 7.11
N LEU A 78 11.08 3.68 6.59
CA LEU A 78 12.02 4.53 7.31
C LEU A 78 11.37 5.87 7.69
N GLY A 79 10.71 6.53 6.73
CA GLY A 79 10.03 7.79 6.97
C GLY A 79 8.91 7.68 8.02
N ALA A 80 8.09 6.62 7.96
CA ALA A 80 7.05 6.36 8.95
C ALA A 80 7.65 6.12 10.35
N THR A 81 8.73 5.35 10.44
CA THR A 81 9.43 5.09 11.71
C THR A 81 9.99 6.38 12.28
N LEU A 82 10.64 7.24 11.47
CA LEU A 82 11.15 8.54 11.89
C LEU A 82 10.02 9.50 12.30
N GLY A 83 8.91 9.51 11.54
CA GLY A 83 7.73 10.31 11.86
C GLY A 83 7.08 9.87 13.18
N THR A 84 7.01 8.56 13.43
CA THR A 84 6.53 8.02 14.72
C THR A 84 7.48 8.38 15.85
N ALA A 85 8.81 8.27 15.65
CA ALA A 85 9.80 8.72 16.63
C ALA A 85 9.65 10.21 16.97
N GLY A 86 9.44 11.04 15.95
CA GLY A 86 9.13 12.47 16.12
C GLY A 86 7.83 12.70 16.89
N ALA A 87 6.78 11.93 16.61
CA ALA A 87 5.50 12.00 17.32
C ALA A 87 5.65 11.61 18.81
N VAL A 88 6.48 10.61 19.11
CA VAL A 88 6.85 10.25 20.50
C VAL A 88 7.54 11.42 21.19
N ALA A 89 8.56 11.99 20.56
CA ALA A 89 9.31 13.11 21.10
C ALA A 89 8.45 14.36 21.36
N LEU A 90 7.41 14.58 20.54
CA LEU A 90 6.45 15.68 20.67
C LEU A 90 5.26 15.35 21.58
N GLY A 91 5.11 14.12 22.08
CA GLY A 91 3.99 13.68 22.91
C GLY A 91 2.63 13.63 22.18
N VAL A 92 2.62 13.49 20.84
CA VAL A 92 1.39 13.53 20.01
C VAL A 92 0.99 12.18 19.42
N THR A 93 1.56 11.08 19.88
CA THR A 93 1.29 9.72 19.35
C THR A 93 -0.16 9.28 19.50
N ALA A 94 -0.84 9.72 20.54
CA ALA A 94 -2.20 9.28 20.85
C ALA A 94 -3.30 10.01 20.07
N ASN A 95 -2.96 10.95 19.16
CA ASN A 95 -3.90 11.77 18.42
C ASN A 95 -3.63 11.75 16.91
N TYR A 96 -4.51 12.41 16.15
CA TYR A 96 -4.37 12.52 14.68
C TYR A 96 -3.03 13.13 14.24
N GLY A 97 -2.46 14.03 15.05
CA GLY A 97 -1.17 14.66 14.77
C GLY A 97 -0.04 13.65 14.63
N GLY A 98 -0.01 12.63 15.49
CA GLY A 98 1.00 11.55 15.41
C GLY A 98 0.87 10.73 14.12
N THR A 99 -0.35 10.32 13.77
CA THR A 99 -0.60 9.59 12.52
C THR A 99 -0.25 10.44 11.30
N LEU A 100 -0.67 11.72 11.28
CA LEU A 100 -0.37 12.64 10.18
C LEU A 100 1.14 12.90 10.04
N LEU A 101 1.87 13.00 11.15
CA LEU A 101 3.32 13.16 11.13
C LEU A 101 4.01 11.92 10.55
N ALA A 102 3.60 10.73 10.96
CA ALA A 102 4.13 9.47 10.42
C ALA A 102 3.87 9.36 8.91
N VAL A 103 2.62 9.62 8.46
CA VAL A 103 2.25 9.59 7.03
C VAL A 103 2.99 10.69 6.25
N GLY A 104 3.11 11.90 6.79
CA GLY A 104 3.79 13.02 6.12
C GLY A 104 5.29 12.77 5.91
N VAL A 105 5.98 12.28 6.93
CA VAL A 105 7.41 11.93 6.83
C VAL A 105 7.61 10.72 5.93
N ALA A 106 6.73 9.71 6.00
CA ALA A 106 6.74 8.57 5.08
C ALA A 106 6.56 9.01 3.62
N PHE A 107 5.66 9.98 3.37
CA PHE A 107 5.43 10.52 2.04
C PHE A 107 6.66 11.22 1.46
N VAL A 108 7.30 12.09 2.24
CA VAL A 108 8.53 12.76 1.81
C VAL A 108 9.64 11.74 1.53
N ALA A 109 9.82 10.76 2.41
CA ALA A 109 10.82 9.72 2.25
C ALA A 109 10.52 8.82 1.04
N ALA A 110 9.25 8.49 0.77
CA ALA A 110 8.82 7.76 -0.42
C ALA A 110 9.13 8.54 -1.72
N LEU A 111 8.87 9.86 -1.73
CA LEU A 111 9.20 10.73 -2.87
C LEU A 111 10.71 10.81 -3.11
N VAL A 112 11.50 10.94 -2.04
CA VAL A 112 12.97 10.94 -2.14
C VAL A 112 13.46 9.60 -2.68
N ALA A 113 12.96 8.49 -2.16
CA ALA A 113 13.30 7.15 -2.65
C ALA A 113 12.94 6.99 -4.13
N ALA A 114 11.73 7.39 -4.54
CA ALA A 114 11.30 7.36 -5.93
C ALA A 114 12.19 8.22 -6.84
N ALA A 115 12.57 9.43 -6.41
CA ALA A 115 13.44 10.31 -7.16
C ALA A 115 14.85 9.73 -7.32
N VAL A 116 15.40 9.10 -6.27
CA VAL A 116 16.71 8.43 -6.32
C VAL A 116 16.68 7.25 -7.28
N VAL A 117 15.68 6.37 -7.16
CA VAL A 117 15.52 5.22 -8.06
C VAL A 117 15.38 5.67 -9.51
N TYR A 118 14.52 6.68 -9.76
CA TYR A 118 14.35 7.21 -11.10
C TYR A 118 15.66 7.76 -11.68
N ARG A 119 16.42 8.55 -10.92
CA ARG A 119 17.70 9.11 -11.37
C ARG A 119 18.75 8.05 -11.68
N VAL A 120 18.79 6.98 -10.86
CA VAL A 120 19.73 5.86 -11.06
C VAL A 120 19.32 5.00 -12.24
N ALA A 121 18.00 4.78 -12.43
CA ALA A 121 17.47 3.92 -13.48
C ALA A 121 17.33 4.61 -14.84
N ALA A 122 17.23 5.95 -14.86
CA ALA A 122 17.08 6.71 -16.10
C ALA A 122 18.41 6.78 -16.86
N SER A 123 18.41 6.26 -18.08
CA SER A 123 19.53 6.34 -19.03
C SER A 123 19.00 6.83 -20.37
N SER A 124 19.55 7.93 -20.89
CA SER A 124 19.17 8.48 -22.20
C SER A 124 17.66 8.70 -22.38
N GLY A 125 16.97 9.14 -21.32
CA GLY A 125 15.53 9.43 -21.34
C GLY A 125 14.62 8.19 -21.21
N ARG A 126 15.18 7.00 -20.95
CA ARG A 126 14.42 5.78 -20.72
C ARG A 126 14.80 5.14 -19.40
N VAL A 127 13.81 4.55 -18.70
CA VAL A 127 14.06 3.78 -17.48
C VAL A 127 14.49 2.36 -17.84
N VAL A 128 15.72 2.00 -17.39
CA VAL A 128 16.23 0.63 -17.54
C VAL A 128 15.71 -0.21 -16.37
N VAL A 129 14.81 -1.14 -16.66
CA VAL A 129 14.10 -1.96 -15.66
C VAL A 129 15.07 -2.72 -14.75
N ALA A 130 16.11 -3.34 -15.32
CA ALA A 130 17.11 -4.07 -14.53
C ALA A 130 17.84 -3.16 -13.54
N THR A 131 18.25 -1.96 -13.97
CA THR A 131 18.89 -0.96 -13.09
C THR A 131 17.92 -0.46 -12.02
N MET A 132 16.65 -0.28 -12.36
CA MET A 132 15.60 0.11 -11.42
C MET A 132 15.42 -0.94 -10.31
N LEU A 133 15.36 -2.22 -10.66
CA LEU A 133 15.24 -3.31 -9.69
C LEU A 133 16.50 -3.45 -8.82
N LEU A 134 17.70 -3.37 -9.40
CA LEU A 134 18.95 -3.43 -8.64
C LEU A 134 19.10 -2.26 -7.68
N ALA A 135 18.81 -1.04 -8.14
CA ALA A 135 18.79 0.15 -7.29
C ALA A 135 17.77 0.00 -6.15
N GLY A 136 16.58 -0.55 -6.48
CA GLY A 136 15.53 -0.82 -5.51
C GLY A 136 15.96 -1.79 -4.41
N ILE A 137 16.63 -2.89 -4.77
CA ILE A 137 17.15 -3.87 -3.81
C ILE A 137 18.19 -3.22 -2.89
N ALA A 138 19.14 -2.47 -3.44
CA ALA A 138 20.17 -1.79 -2.65
C ALA A 138 19.57 -0.75 -1.69
N LEU A 139 18.61 0.06 -2.17
CA LEU A 139 17.92 1.06 -1.35
C LEU A 139 17.03 0.42 -0.28
N SER A 140 16.31 -0.67 -0.61
CA SER A 140 15.52 -1.41 0.37
C SER A 140 16.37 -1.95 1.51
N ALA A 141 17.53 -2.52 1.18
CA ALA A 141 18.47 -3.02 2.19
C ALA A 141 19.00 -1.88 3.07
N PHE A 142 19.38 -0.75 2.47
CA PHE A 142 19.84 0.43 3.21
C PHE A 142 18.74 0.99 4.13
N PHE A 143 17.55 1.24 3.60
CA PHE A 143 16.44 1.77 4.41
C PHE A 143 16.02 0.79 5.51
N GLY A 144 16.01 -0.52 5.24
CA GLY A 144 15.72 -1.56 6.23
C GLY A 144 16.73 -1.55 7.38
N ALA A 145 18.03 -1.43 7.07
CA ALA A 145 19.08 -1.35 8.09
C ALA A 145 18.95 -0.09 8.96
N VAL A 146 18.67 1.08 8.35
CA VAL A 146 18.46 2.32 9.11
C VAL A 146 17.18 2.25 9.94
N THR A 147 16.10 1.70 9.41
CA THR A 147 14.85 1.46 10.17
C THR A 147 15.11 0.59 11.39
N ALA A 148 15.83 -0.53 11.20
CA ALA A 148 16.20 -1.41 12.32
C ALA A 148 17.02 -0.69 13.39
N LEU A 149 17.96 0.16 12.97
CA LEU A 149 18.76 0.97 13.89
C LEU A 149 17.90 1.96 14.69
N VAL A 150 16.96 2.66 14.04
CA VAL A 150 16.05 3.61 14.70
C VAL A 150 15.15 2.88 15.70
N VAL A 151 14.57 1.74 15.34
CA VAL A 151 13.74 0.92 16.22
C VAL A 151 14.53 0.42 17.43
N ALA A 152 15.75 -0.09 17.19
CA ALA A 152 16.62 -0.58 18.26
C ALA A 152 17.07 0.54 19.23
N ALA A 153 17.34 1.74 18.72
CA ALA A 153 17.75 2.89 19.53
C ALA A 153 16.58 3.50 20.33
N GLY A 154 15.38 3.52 19.75
CA GLY A 154 14.21 4.19 20.33
C GLY A 154 13.63 3.49 21.54
N ARG A 155 13.69 2.16 21.62
CA ARG A 155 13.22 1.32 22.75
C ARG A 155 11.81 1.62 23.25
N THR A 156 10.93 2.17 22.42
CA THR A 156 9.55 2.52 22.76
C THR A 156 8.55 1.62 22.02
N PRO A 157 7.46 1.18 22.68
CA PRO A 157 6.44 0.33 22.04
C PRO A 157 5.81 0.99 20.80
N GLU A 158 5.74 2.32 20.80
CA GLU A 158 5.13 3.11 19.73
C GLU A 158 5.88 2.99 18.39
N LEU A 159 7.19 2.71 18.42
CA LEU A 159 7.98 2.50 17.21
C LEU A 159 7.68 1.14 16.55
N GLY A 160 6.94 0.27 17.22
CA GLY A 160 6.67 -1.08 16.75
C GLY A 160 7.94 -1.97 16.74
N THR A 161 7.84 -3.06 16.02
CA THR A 161 8.97 -3.98 15.83
C THR A 161 9.51 -3.84 14.41
N VAL A 162 10.78 -4.22 14.19
CA VAL A 162 11.35 -4.31 12.84
C VAL A 162 10.48 -5.21 11.95
N GLN A 163 9.92 -6.28 12.51
CA GLN A 163 9.03 -7.19 11.82
C GLN A 163 7.76 -6.50 11.32
N PHE A 164 7.17 -5.59 12.13
CA PHE A 164 6.01 -4.80 11.70
C PHE A 164 6.33 -3.99 10.44
N TRP A 165 7.45 -3.27 10.42
CA TRP A 165 7.81 -2.41 9.29
C TRP A 165 8.22 -3.18 8.04
N THR A 166 8.80 -4.38 8.19
CA THR A 166 9.32 -5.18 7.06
C THR A 166 8.33 -6.19 6.49
N LEU A 167 7.43 -6.73 7.32
CA LEU A 167 6.49 -7.79 6.92
C LEU A 167 5.02 -7.37 7.01
N GLY A 168 4.75 -6.19 7.53
CA GLY A 168 3.40 -5.65 7.64
C GLY A 168 2.51 -6.37 8.67
N SER A 169 1.66 -5.61 9.34
CA SER A 169 0.65 -6.11 10.27
C SER A 169 -0.48 -5.10 10.44
N PHE A 170 -1.70 -5.59 10.69
CA PHE A 170 -2.85 -4.76 11.06
C PHE A 170 -3.16 -4.81 12.57
N ALA A 171 -2.22 -5.31 13.38
CA ALA A 171 -2.36 -5.27 14.84
C ALA A 171 -2.24 -3.82 15.35
N GLY A 172 -3.09 -3.46 16.31
CA GLY A 172 -3.03 -2.15 16.98
C GLY A 172 -3.62 -0.96 16.19
N ILE A 173 -4.25 -1.20 15.04
CA ILE A 173 -4.95 -0.15 14.29
C ILE A 173 -6.13 0.40 15.08
N VAL A 174 -6.27 1.71 15.07
CA VAL A 174 -7.36 2.44 15.71
C VAL A 174 -8.14 3.28 14.70
N GLY A 175 -9.35 3.75 15.08
CA GLY A 175 -10.24 4.46 14.18
C GLY A 175 -9.64 5.71 13.51
N ARG A 176 -8.73 6.44 14.18
CA ARG A 176 -8.05 7.61 13.58
C ARG A 176 -7.18 7.23 12.37
N ASP A 177 -6.54 6.07 12.39
CA ASP A 177 -5.67 5.61 11.29
C ASP A 177 -6.52 5.29 10.06
N VAL A 178 -7.72 4.74 10.27
CA VAL A 178 -8.72 4.52 9.22
C VAL A 178 -9.17 5.83 8.59
N VAL A 179 -9.47 6.84 9.42
CA VAL A 179 -9.91 8.17 8.91
C VAL A 179 -8.81 8.82 8.08
N VAL A 180 -7.57 8.83 8.57
CA VAL A 180 -6.43 9.38 7.82
C VAL A 180 -6.21 8.61 6.53
N ALA A 181 -6.23 7.28 6.58
CA ALA A 181 -6.10 6.45 5.38
C ALA A 181 -7.22 6.72 4.37
N ALA A 182 -8.48 6.80 4.80
CA ALA A 182 -9.62 7.07 3.93
C ALA A 182 -9.53 8.44 3.26
N LEU A 183 -9.16 9.50 4.02
CA LEU A 183 -8.99 10.85 3.51
C LEU A 183 -7.89 10.98 2.45
N VAL A 184 -6.92 10.08 2.47
CA VAL A 184 -5.83 10.06 1.49
C VAL A 184 -6.13 9.10 0.34
N VAL A 185 -6.49 7.85 0.64
CA VAL A 185 -6.63 6.79 -0.37
C VAL A 185 -7.79 7.05 -1.32
N ILE A 186 -8.97 7.41 -0.79
CA ILE A 186 -10.15 7.59 -1.62
C ILE A 186 -9.96 8.69 -2.68
N PRO A 187 -9.53 9.92 -2.34
CA PRO A 187 -9.29 10.94 -3.36
C PRO A 187 -8.09 10.61 -4.26
N ALA A 188 -7.02 10.00 -3.74
CA ALA A 188 -5.87 9.65 -4.57
C ALA A 188 -6.23 8.61 -5.64
N VAL A 189 -6.98 7.56 -5.29
CA VAL A 189 -7.50 6.56 -6.24
C VAL A 189 -8.44 7.21 -7.26
N ALA A 190 -9.35 8.09 -6.82
CA ALA A 190 -10.25 8.79 -7.72
C ALA A 190 -9.52 9.71 -8.71
N ILE A 191 -8.50 10.44 -8.26
CA ILE A 191 -7.65 11.28 -9.12
C ILE A 191 -6.87 10.40 -10.09
N LEU A 192 -6.26 9.31 -9.62
CA LEU A 192 -5.51 8.39 -10.46
C LEU A 192 -6.39 7.76 -11.54
N ALA A 193 -7.62 7.36 -11.22
CA ALA A 193 -8.59 6.85 -12.19
C ALA A 193 -8.94 7.91 -13.27
N ARG A 194 -9.04 9.20 -12.89
CA ARG A 194 -9.24 10.29 -13.85
C ARG A 194 -8.03 10.56 -14.75
N LEU A 195 -6.82 10.25 -14.28
CA LEU A 195 -5.60 10.32 -15.08
C LEU A 195 -5.41 9.09 -15.97
N GLY A 196 -6.21 8.04 -15.82
CA GLY A 196 -6.14 6.80 -16.59
C GLY A 196 -6.00 7.00 -18.10
N PRO A 197 -6.87 7.77 -18.78
CA PRO A 197 -6.76 7.99 -20.23
C PRO A 197 -5.44 8.66 -20.66
N ARG A 198 -4.82 9.47 -19.78
CA ARG A 198 -3.50 10.07 -20.05
C ARG A 198 -2.37 9.03 -19.89
N LEU A 199 -2.52 8.08 -18.96
CA LEU A 199 -1.61 6.94 -18.83
C LEU A 199 -1.76 5.99 -20.01
N ASP A 200 -2.97 5.81 -20.57
CA ASP A 200 -3.20 5.03 -21.79
C ASP A 200 -2.46 5.66 -22.96
N ALA A 201 -2.53 6.98 -23.12
CA ALA A 201 -1.75 7.71 -24.12
C ALA A 201 -0.24 7.57 -23.90
N LEU A 202 0.24 7.66 -22.65
CA LEU A 202 1.65 7.49 -22.32
C LEU A 202 2.16 6.08 -22.64
N ALA A 203 1.31 5.07 -22.59
CA ALA A 203 1.68 3.70 -22.96
C ALA A 203 2.07 3.56 -24.43
N LEU A 204 1.58 4.44 -25.33
CA LEU A 204 1.96 4.50 -26.75
C LEU A 204 3.36 5.09 -26.97
N GLY A 205 3.90 5.81 -25.98
CA GLY A 205 5.19 6.49 -26.06
C GLY A 205 5.07 7.96 -25.64
N GLU A 206 6.18 8.55 -25.21
CA GLU A 206 6.18 9.96 -24.73
C GLU A 206 5.92 10.96 -25.86
N THR A 207 6.45 10.68 -27.05
CA THR A 207 6.27 11.50 -28.25
C THR A 207 4.81 11.47 -28.71
N GLU A 208 4.24 10.27 -28.81
CA GLU A 208 2.84 10.06 -29.22
C GLU A 208 1.87 10.65 -28.21
N ALA A 209 2.14 10.49 -26.91
CA ALA A 209 1.36 11.13 -25.85
C ALA A 209 1.37 12.66 -25.98
N GLY A 210 2.55 13.24 -26.29
CA GLY A 210 2.69 14.67 -26.56
C GLY A 210 1.86 15.14 -27.75
N HIS A 211 1.85 14.37 -28.85
CA HIS A 211 1.01 14.67 -30.02
C HIS A 211 -0.48 14.58 -29.71
N LEU A 212 -0.89 13.72 -28.77
CA LEU A 212 -2.25 13.62 -28.26
C LEU A 212 -2.60 14.71 -27.22
N GLY A 213 -1.70 15.68 -26.99
CA GLY A 213 -1.93 16.81 -26.09
C GLY A 213 -1.69 16.52 -24.60
N VAL A 214 -1.00 15.41 -24.27
CA VAL A 214 -0.65 15.08 -22.89
C VAL A 214 0.64 15.80 -22.50
N ASP A 215 0.58 16.62 -21.44
CA ASP A 215 1.78 17.16 -20.78
C ASP A 215 2.45 16.03 -19.98
N VAL A 216 3.40 15.34 -20.62
CA VAL A 216 4.10 14.18 -20.04
C VAL A 216 4.88 14.55 -18.78
N PRO A 217 5.62 15.67 -18.68
CA PRO A 217 6.31 16.07 -17.46
C PRO A 217 5.35 16.34 -16.29
N TRP A 218 4.21 16.95 -16.53
CA TRP A 218 3.19 17.17 -15.51
C TRP A 218 2.56 15.85 -15.07
N LEU A 219 2.15 15.00 -16.03
CA LEU A 219 1.57 13.68 -15.75
C LEU A 219 2.50 12.83 -14.90
N SER A 220 3.78 12.75 -15.27
CA SER A 220 4.80 11.97 -14.55
C SER A 220 4.96 12.46 -13.10
N ARG A 221 4.98 13.77 -12.88
CA ARG A 221 5.04 14.35 -11.53
C ARG A 221 3.78 14.04 -10.74
N ALA A 222 2.61 14.26 -11.32
CA ALA A 222 1.32 14.01 -10.65
C ALA A 222 1.16 12.53 -10.25
N VAL A 223 1.47 11.61 -11.15
CA VAL A 223 1.40 10.16 -10.89
C VAL A 223 2.44 9.73 -9.85
N SER A 224 3.66 10.31 -9.89
CA SER A 224 4.71 10.05 -8.88
C SER A 224 4.29 10.49 -7.49
N VAL A 225 3.66 11.65 -7.35
CA VAL A 225 3.11 12.14 -6.08
C VAL A 225 2.00 11.22 -5.58
N LEU A 226 1.10 10.78 -6.46
CA LEU A 226 -0.02 9.91 -6.09
C LEU A 226 0.45 8.53 -5.61
N PHE A 227 1.35 7.86 -6.35
CA PHE A 227 1.81 6.55 -5.90
C PHE A 227 2.68 6.64 -4.64
N ALA A 228 3.50 7.67 -4.49
CA ALA A 228 4.27 7.88 -3.26
C ALA A 228 3.34 8.13 -2.06
N LEU A 229 2.27 8.91 -2.24
CA LEU A 229 1.29 9.18 -1.20
C LEU A 229 0.51 7.93 -0.81
N LEU A 230 0.04 7.15 -1.80
CA LEU A 230 -0.63 5.87 -1.57
C LEU A 230 0.29 4.87 -0.84
N THR A 231 1.54 4.77 -1.26
CA THR A 231 2.55 3.92 -0.60
C THR A 231 2.82 4.39 0.83
N ALA A 232 2.98 5.69 1.04
CA ALA A 232 3.27 6.26 2.35
C ALA A 232 2.16 5.98 3.37
N VAL A 233 0.91 6.23 3.01
CA VAL A 233 -0.21 5.97 3.92
C VAL A 233 -0.37 4.48 4.19
N ALA A 234 -0.21 3.62 3.17
CA ALA A 234 -0.29 2.18 3.33
C ALA A 234 0.80 1.64 4.28
N VAL A 235 2.05 2.10 4.08
CA VAL A 235 3.20 1.69 4.93
C VAL A 235 3.08 2.25 6.34
N ALA A 236 2.70 3.53 6.51
CA ALA A 236 2.52 4.12 7.83
C ALA A 236 1.41 3.44 8.64
N THR A 237 0.39 2.89 7.95
CA THR A 237 -0.74 2.18 8.60
C THR A 237 -0.40 0.72 8.91
N ALA A 238 0.27 0.00 8.02
CA ALA A 238 0.38 -1.45 8.09
C ALA A 238 1.80 -2.01 7.83
N GLY A 239 2.81 -1.15 7.62
CA GLY A 239 4.13 -1.57 7.19
C GLY A 239 4.17 -1.96 5.70
N VAL A 240 5.31 -2.50 5.26
CA VAL A 240 5.50 -2.89 3.86
C VAL A 240 4.79 -4.21 3.58
N ILE A 241 3.96 -4.23 2.54
CA ILE A 241 3.27 -5.44 2.06
C ILE A 241 3.70 -5.66 0.60
N ALA A 242 4.52 -6.66 0.36
CA ALA A 242 5.06 -6.95 -0.96
C ALA A 242 4.06 -7.69 -1.86
N PHE A 243 4.29 -7.62 -3.17
CA PHE A 243 3.60 -8.34 -4.25
C PHE A 243 2.15 -7.94 -4.52
N VAL A 244 1.42 -7.30 -3.62
CA VAL A 244 0.04 -6.87 -3.87
C VAL A 244 -0.01 -5.88 -5.03
N ALA A 245 0.89 -4.91 -5.05
CA ALA A 245 0.99 -3.89 -6.09
C ALA A 245 1.40 -4.45 -7.46
N LEU A 246 2.01 -5.64 -7.51
CA LEU A 246 2.40 -6.31 -8.74
C LEU A 246 1.30 -7.27 -9.23
N MET A 247 0.80 -8.11 -8.32
CA MET A 247 -0.12 -9.19 -8.66
C MET A 247 -1.51 -8.68 -9.03
N VAL A 248 -2.07 -7.78 -8.20
CA VAL A 248 -3.45 -7.32 -8.36
C VAL A 248 -3.69 -6.59 -9.69
N PRO A 249 -2.87 -5.61 -10.10
CA PRO A 249 -3.04 -4.98 -11.40
C PRO A 249 -2.93 -5.94 -12.57
N SER A 250 -2.01 -6.91 -12.48
CA SER A 250 -1.80 -7.91 -13.53
C SER A 250 -3.02 -8.82 -13.70
N LEU A 251 -3.65 -9.25 -12.60
CA LEU A 251 -4.89 -10.03 -12.64
C LEU A 251 -6.05 -9.23 -13.23
N ILE A 252 -6.21 -7.98 -12.82
CA ILE A 252 -7.30 -7.11 -13.31
C ILE A 252 -7.17 -6.87 -14.82
N ARG A 253 -5.95 -6.66 -15.33
CA ARG A 253 -5.74 -6.48 -16.79
C ARG A 253 -6.19 -7.70 -17.60
N VAL A 254 -6.05 -8.90 -17.05
CA VAL A 254 -6.53 -10.13 -17.72
C VAL A 254 -8.06 -10.19 -17.78
N TRP A 255 -8.76 -9.64 -16.77
CA TRP A 255 -10.21 -9.74 -16.67
C TRP A 255 -10.97 -8.58 -17.32
N ILE A 256 -10.48 -7.35 -17.17
CA ILE A 256 -11.20 -6.13 -17.56
C ILE A 256 -10.55 -5.46 -18.78
N GLY A 257 -9.29 -5.79 -19.09
CA GLY A 257 -8.55 -5.18 -20.21
C GLY A 257 -7.51 -4.18 -19.75
N GLN A 258 -7.02 -3.35 -20.70
CA GLN A 258 -5.81 -2.54 -20.51
C GLN A 258 -6.08 -1.08 -20.12
N SER A 259 -7.35 -0.60 -20.14
CA SER A 259 -7.70 0.77 -19.77
C SER A 259 -7.24 1.08 -18.33
N HIS A 260 -6.31 2.02 -18.17
CA HIS A 260 -5.80 2.37 -16.84
C HIS A 260 -6.88 2.85 -15.88
N ARG A 261 -7.92 3.53 -16.38
CA ARG A 261 -9.05 3.96 -15.55
C ARG A 261 -9.75 2.78 -14.88
N ASP A 262 -10.09 1.77 -15.66
CA ASP A 262 -10.83 0.61 -15.18
C ASP A 262 -9.93 -0.30 -14.35
N VAL A 263 -8.64 -0.41 -14.75
CA VAL A 263 -7.64 -1.16 -14.00
C VAL A 263 -7.39 -0.53 -12.61
N VAL A 264 -7.35 0.80 -12.47
CA VAL A 264 -7.20 1.47 -11.17
C VAL A 264 -8.37 1.13 -10.25
N MET A 265 -9.60 1.26 -10.74
CA MET A 265 -10.81 0.98 -9.95
C MET A 265 -10.92 -0.50 -9.59
N GLY A 266 -10.72 -1.38 -10.57
CA GLY A 266 -10.75 -2.84 -10.37
C GLY A 266 -9.62 -3.30 -9.43
N ALA A 267 -8.41 -2.76 -9.58
CA ALA A 267 -7.29 -3.09 -8.72
C ALA A 267 -7.50 -2.60 -7.28
N ALA A 268 -8.06 -1.40 -7.08
CA ALA A 268 -8.38 -0.92 -5.75
C ALA A 268 -9.39 -1.85 -5.04
N LEU A 269 -10.45 -2.28 -5.73
CA LEU A 269 -11.45 -3.19 -5.18
C LEU A 269 -10.88 -4.60 -4.91
N LEU A 270 -10.15 -5.16 -5.88
CA LEU A 270 -9.55 -6.49 -5.71
C LEU A 270 -8.45 -6.48 -4.64
N GLY A 271 -7.64 -5.42 -4.58
CA GLY A 271 -6.62 -5.25 -3.55
C GLY A 271 -7.21 -5.14 -2.15
N ALA A 272 -8.30 -4.37 -2.01
CA ALA A 272 -9.06 -4.28 -0.77
C ALA A 272 -9.58 -5.67 -0.33
N THR A 273 -10.24 -6.38 -1.23
CA THR A 273 -10.79 -7.71 -0.95
C THR A 273 -9.69 -8.72 -0.64
N LEU A 274 -8.61 -8.73 -1.42
CA LEU A 274 -7.48 -9.63 -1.23
C LEU A 274 -6.87 -9.48 0.17
N LEU A 275 -6.55 -8.23 0.58
CA LEU A 275 -5.94 -8.04 1.89
C LEU A 275 -6.89 -8.35 3.05
N VAL A 276 -8.18 -8.08 2.91
CA VAL A 276 -9.17 -8.51 3.93
C VAL A 276 -9.18 -10.03 4.07
N VAL A 277 -9.19 -10.78 2.97
CA VAL A 277 -9.12 -12.24 2.99
C VAL A 277 -7.80 -12.71 3.60
N VAL A 278 -6.67 -12.12 3.20
CA VAL A 278 -5.34 -12.45 3.74
C VAL A 278 -5.26 -12.16 5.24
N ASP A 279 -5.81 -11.04 5.73
CA ASP A 279 -5.85 -10.73 7.16
C ASP A 279 -6.68 -11.75 7.95
N VAL A 280 -7.82 -12.20 7.41
CA VAL A 280 -8.62 -13.27 8.02
C VAL A 280 -7.82 -14.57 8.07
N LEU A 281 -7.14 -14.96 7.00
CA LEU A 281 -6.30 -16.16 6.96
C LEU A 281 -5.13 -16.05 7.96
N ALA A 282 -4.45 -14.89 8.02
CA ALA A 282 -3.32 -14.66 8.94
C ALA A 282 -3.70 -14.88 10.41
N ARG A 283 -4.94 -14.55 10.77
CA ARG A 283 -5.45 -14.72 12.15
C ARG A 283 -6.02 -16.08 12.44
N SER A 284 -6.50 -16.80 11.42
CA SER A 284 -7.21 -18.08 11.63
C SER A 284 -6.33 -19.30 11.50
N LEU A 285 -5.29 -19.27 10.62
CA LEU A 285 -4.49 -20.45 10.31
C LEU A 285 -3.60 -20.94 11.46
N PHE A 286 -3.07 -20.02 12.28
CA PHE A 286 -2.09 -20.35 13.33
C PHE A 286 -2.48 -19.80 14.71
N SER A 287 -3.78 -19.59 14.96
CA SER A 287 -4.25 -19.13 16.27
C SER A 287 -3.66 -19.96 17.42
N PRO A 288 -3.12 -19.37 18.51
CA PRO A 288 -3.22 -17.95 18.89
C PRO A 288 -2.15 -17.02 18.31
N VAL A 289 -1.21 -17.50 17.50
CA VAL A 289 -0.14 -16.69 16.91
C VAL A 289 -0.67 -16.00 15.65
N GLU A 290 -0.58 -14.65 15.59
CA GLU A 290 -0.91 -13.89 14.38
C GLU A 290 0.30 -13.89 13.44
N LEU A 291 0.11 -14.38 12.22
CA LEU A 291 1.13 -14.28 11.16
C LEU A 291 1.16 -12.85 10.60
N SER A 292 2.37 -12.36 10.28
CA SER A 292 2.52 -11.13 9.51
C SER A 292 1.92 -11.30 8.11
N ILE A 293 1.16 -10.30 7.67
CA ILE A 293 0.43 -10.35 6.38
C ILE A 293 1.39 -10.47 5.20
N GLY A 294 2.54 -9.81 5.27
CA GLY A 294 3.58 -9.92 4.27
C GLY A 294 4.12 -11.32 4.05
N VAL A 295 4.07 -12.20 5.05
CA VAL A 295 4.44 -13.61 4.86
C VAL A 295 3.46 -14.29 3.89
N ILE A 296 2.17 -14.12 4.11
CA ILE A 296 1.13 -14.74 3.26
C ILE A 296 1.16 -14.13 1.86
N THR A 297 1.24 -12.80 1.75
CA THR A 297 1.31 -12.14 0.44
C THR A 297 2.57 -12.51 -0.33
N THR A 298 3.70 -12.74 0.35
CA THR A 298 4.94 -13.20 -0.27
C THR A 298 4.83 -14.65 -0.74
N ILE A 299 4.22 -15.54 0.05
CA ILE A 299 4.00 -16.94 -0.34
C ILE A 299 3.09 -17.03 -1.58
N LEU A 300 2.09 -16.18 -1.69
CA LEU A 300 1.21 -16.12 -2.86
C LEU A 300 1.85 -15.39 -4.04
N GLY A 301 2.53 -14.29 -3.77
CA GLY A 301 3.04 -13.38 -4.78
C GLY A 301 4.35 -13.83 -5.44
N ALA A 302 5.27 -14.45 -4.70
CA ALA A 302 6.54 -14.86 -5.28
C ALA A 302 6.39 -15.94 -6.37
N PRO A 303 5.58 -17.01 -6.21
CA PRO A 303 5.30 -17.96 -7.29
C PRO A 303 4.59 -17.30 -8.48
N PHE A 304 3.64 -16.38 -8.21
CA PHE A 304 2.97 -15.61 -9.26
C PHE A 304 3.95 -14.75 -10.06
N PHE A 305 4.89 -14.08 -9.38
CA PHE A 305 5.93 -13.29 -10.02
C PHE A 305 6.86 -14.15 -10.90
N LEU A 306 7.29 -15.31 -10.39
CA LEU A 306 8.09 -16.26 -11.16
C LEU A 306 7.32 -16.75 -12.40
N TRP A 307 6.04 -17.06 -12.26
CA TRP A 307 5.19 -17.44 -13.36
C TRP A 307 5.09 -16.32 -14.41
N LEU A 308 4.91 -15.07 -13.98
CA LEU A 308 4.85 -13.90 -14.86
C LEU A 308 6.15 -13.73 -15.65
N LEU A 309 7.32 -13.85 -14.97
CA LEU A 309 8.63 -13.79 -15.62
C LEU A 309 8.86 -14.91 -16.64
N LEU A 310 8.37 -16.12 -16.37
CA LEU A 310 8.49 -17.24 -17.29
C LEU A 310 7.57 -17.09 -18.52
N ARG A 311 6.38 -16.53 -18.31
CA ARG A 311 5.41 -16.26 -19.39
C ARG A 311 5.92 -15.17 -20.35
N ASP A 312 6.51 -14.12 -19.82
CA ASP A 312 6.92 -12.93 -20.57
C ASP A 312 8.40 -12.94 -20.98
N ARG A 313 9.05 -14.13 -21.05
CA ARG A 313 10.44 -14.27 -21.51
C ARG A 313 10.72 -13.58 -22.84
N GLY A 314 9.71 -13.38 -23.69
CA GLY A 314 9.81 -12.63 -24.94
C GLY A 314 9.94 -11.11 -24.77
N LEU A 315 9.53 -10.53 -23.64
CA LEU A 315 9.61 -9.08 -23.36
C LEU A 315 10.95 -8.67 -22.72
N LEU A 316 11.66 -9.60 -22.08
CA LEU A 316 12.96 -9.34 -21.45
C LEU A 316 14.14 -9.48 -22.41
N ALA A 317 13.91 -10.03 -23.60
CA ALA A 317 14.92 -10.25 -24.65
C ALA A 317 14.91 -9.14 -25.74
N ARG A 318 14.14 -8.10 -25.56
CA ARG A 318 14.07 -6.90 -26.40
C ARG A 318 14.45 -5.69 -25.54
#